data_988b0133d6f18a49b4f8f7cdb4e14b7c
#
_entry.id   988b0133d6f18a49b4f8f7cdb4e14b7c
#
_cell.length_a   1.000
_cell.length_b   1.000
_cell.length_c   1.000
_cell.angle_alpha   90.00
_cell.angle_beta   90.00
_cell.angle_gamma   90.00
#
_symmetry.space_group_name_H-M   'P 1'
#
loop_
_entity.id
_entity.type
_entity.pdbx_description
1 polymer ?
#
loop_
_entity_poly.entity_id
_entity_poly.type
_entity_poly.pdbx_seq_one_letter_code
_entity_poly.pdbx_strand_id
1 'polypeptide(L)'
;FCRPAQAGCMLLAIDNDAVTFRLMGEMYLQCGVSCDNCLTLAELTDRIRSKDYDLLITDFCMTEATGYEILELLRMSDIGNSRELPIVAATAAGYVSEEELKEAGFSGLLPKPFSIDELMEATRHCIRERGNRQPDFSALLAFGDKRKTLEQLIAETEKEIEEVRKASERKDLTALNSWLHHLRSSWTVIRTERPLQQLHKAIHKDT
;
A
#
# COMPACT_ATOMS: atom_id res chain seq x y z
N PHE A 1 18.26 -5.76 20.28
CA PHE A 1 18.40 -6.66 19.13
C PHE A 1 17.18 -6.43 18.23
N CYS A 2 17.32 -5.55 17.22
CA CYS A 2 16.29 -5.39 16.19
C CYS A 2 16.11 -6.72 15.44
N ARG A 3 14.92 -7.33 15.56
CA ARG A 3 14.55 -8.40 14.63
C ARG A 3 14.31 -7.76 13.25
N PRO A 4 14.93 -8.26 12.16
CA PRO A 4 14.72 -7.68 10.85
C PRO A 4 13.23 -7.69 10.50
N ALA A 5 12.74 -6.57 9.98
CA ALA A 5 11.48 -6.55 9.26
C ALA A 5 11.57 -7.58 8.11
N GLN A 6 10.46 -8.19 7.75
CA GLN A 6 10.46 -9.29 6.75
C GLN A 6 11.31 -8.92 5.54
N ALA A 7 12.20 -9.83 5.14
CA ALA A 7 13.06 -9.66 3.98
C ALA A 7 12.18 -9.35 2.74
N GLY A 8 12.46 -8.22 2.08
CA GLY A 8 11.72 -7.77 0.90
C GLY A 8 10.71 -6.65 1.15
N CYS A 9 10.59 -6.13 2.37
CA CYS A 9 9.73 -4.98 2.65
C CYS A 9 10.33 -3.71 2.04
N MET A 10 9.51 -2.96 1.28
CA MET A 10 9.89 -1.71 0.64
C MET A 10 9.18 -0.54 1.31
N LEU A 11 9.95 0.32 1.95
CA LEU A 11 9.45 1.50 2.65
C LEU A 11 9.71 2.76 1.84
N LEU A 12 8.85 3.75 2.03
CA LEU A 12 8.99 5.08 1.47
C LEU A 12 8.83 6.11 2.58
N ALA A 13 9.69 7.11 2.61
CA ALA A 13 9.58 8.23 3.52
C ALA A 13 9.61 9.55 2.76
N ILE A 14 8.77 10.49 3.18
CA ILE A 14 8.76 11.87 2.68
C ILE A 14 8.88 12.85 3.84
N ASP A 15 9.89 13.69 3.79
CA ASP A 15 10.15 14.75 4.77
C ASP A 15 10.97 15.85 4.08
N ASN A 16 10.55 17.10 4.19
CA ASN A 16 11.27 18.23 3.60
C ASN A 16 12.46 18.71 4.45
N ASP A 17 12.62 18.20 5.67
CA ASP A 17 13.83 18.41 6.46
C ASP A 17 14.91 17.38 6.13
N ALA A 18 15.98 17.84 5.48
CA ALA A 18 17.09 16.99 5.05
C ALA A 18 17.80 16.26 6.21
N VAL A 19 17.73 16.77 7.42
CA VAL A 19 18.33 16.13 8.61
C VAL A 19 17.47 14.95 9.05
N THR A 20 16.19 15.17 9.26
CA THR A 20 15.22 14.12 9.62
C THR A 20 15.16 13.03 8.53
N PHE A 21 15.13 13.43 7.28
CA PHE A 21 15.23 12.57 6.10
C PHE A 21 16.43 11.62 6.16
N ARG A 22 17.63 12.16 6.38
CA ARG A 22 18.86 11.38 6.45
C ARG A 22 18.87 10.46 7.68
N LEU A 23 18.46 10.97 8.84
CA LEU A 23 18.41 10.22 10.08
C LEU A 23 17.48 9.01 9.96
N MET A 24 16.31 9.18 9.39
CA MET A 24 15.33 8.09 9.18
C MET A 24 15.91 7.00 8.26
N GLY A 25 16.57 7.39 7.17
CA GLY A 25 17.25 6.47 6.27
C GLY A 25 18.37 5.67 6.98
N GLU A 26 19.19 6.32 7.81
CA GLU A 26 20.23 5.66 8.59
C GLU A 26 19.66 4.70 9.64
N MET A 27 18.57 5.08 10.33
CA MET A 27 17.86 4.22 11.29
C MET A 27 17.35 2.93 10.63
N TYR A 28 16.74 3.03 9.48
CA TYR A 28 16.27 1.85 8.72
C TYR A 28 17.42 0.98 8.24
N LEU A 29 18.49 1.59 7.74
CA LEU A 29 19.68 0.88 7.27
C LEU A 29 20.33 0.08 8.41
N GLN A 30 20.42 0.64 9.62
CA GLN A 30 20.92 -0.05 10.81
C GLN A 30 20.08 -1.29 11.18
N CYS A 31 18.78 -1.27 10.85
CA CYS A 31 17.88 -2.39 11.07
C CYS A 31 17.79 -3.36 9.87
N GLY A 32 18.60 -3.15 8.82
CA GLY A 32 18.58 -3.99 7.62
C GLY A 32 17.31 -3.85 6.77
N VAL A 33 16.65 -2.69 6.85
CA VAL A 33 15.42 -2.39 6.12
C VAL A 33 15.72 -1.40 4.99
N SER A 34 15.23 -1.69 3.79
CA SER A 34 15.32 -0.77 2.66
C SER A 34 14.23 0.30 2.76
N CYS A 35 14.65 1.57 2.79
CA CYS A 35 13.75 2.71 2.74
C CYS A 35 14.20 3.67 1.64
N ASP A 36 13.31 3.95 0.70
CA ASP A 36 13.49 5.05 -0.22
C ASP A 36 13.00 6.34 0.43
N ASN A 37 13.70 7.40 0.12
CA ASN A 37 13.38 8.70 0.67
C ASN A 37 13.07 9.68 -0.47
N CYS A 38 12.18 10.63 -0.24
CA CYS A 38 11.88 11.76 -1.13
C CYS A 38 11.67 13.05 -0.34
N LEU A 39 11.99 14.17 -0.96
CA LEU A 39 11.90 15.51 -0.37
C LEU A 39 10.69 16.30 -0.86
N THR A 40 10.11 15.90 -1.99
CA THR A 40 9.04 16.60 -2.68
C THR A 40 7.89 15.68 -3.05
N LEU A 41 6.70 16.26 -3.29
CA LEU A 41 5.54 15.54 -3.78
C LEU A 41 5.75 14.95 -5.18
N ALA A 42 6.52 15.62 -6.02
CA ALA A 42 6.86 15.14 -7.35
C ALA A 42 7.67 13.84 -7.26
N GLU A 43 8.72 13.82 -6.42
CA GLU A 43 9.52 12.62 -6.15
C GLU A 43 8.67 11.49 -5.55
N LEU A 44 7.78 11.80 -4.58
CA LEU A 44 6.85 10.85 -4.00
C LEU A 44 6.02 10.16 -5.08
N THR A 45 5.42 10.95 -5.95
CA THR A 45 4.55 10.48 -7.03
C THR A 45 5.32 9.58 -8.02
N ASP A 46 6.52 9.99 -8.41
CA ASP A 46 7.38 9.22 -9.31
C ASP A 46 7.86 7.91 -8.69
N ARG A 47 8.18 7.92 -7.40
CA ARG A 47 8.52 6.70 -6.65
C ARG A 47 7.37 5.70 -6.63
N ILE A 48 6.17 6.13 -6.24
CA ILE A 48 4.97 5.27 -6.18
C ILE A 48 4.58 4.76 -7.58
N ARG A 49 4.82 5.54 -8.64
CA ARG A 49 4.60 5.12 -10.02
C ARG A 49 5.58 4.04 -10.48
N SER A 50 6.82 4.10 -10.00
CA SER A 50 7.89 3.19 -10.42
C SER A 50 7.83 1.82 -9.77
N LYS A 51 7.35 1.73 -8.52
CA LYS A 51 7.26 0.48 -7.76
C LYS A 51 6.26 0.56 -6.61
N ASP A 52 5.82 -0.60 -6.12
CA ASP A 52 4.95 -0.71 -4.95
C ASP A 52 5.74 -0.58 -3.66
N TYR A 53 5.14 0.09 -2.68
CA TYR A 53 5.66 0.22 -1.33
C TYR A 53 4.74 -0.45 -0.32
N ASP A 54 5.30 -0.88 0.80
CA ASP A 54 4.58 -1.53 1.88
C ASP A 54 4.12 -0.55 2.95
N LEU A 55 4.80 0.58 3.08
CA LEU A 55 4.48 1.64 4.02
C LEU A 55 5.04 2.98 3.51
N LEU A 56 4.28 4.05 3.68
CA LEU A 56 4.73 5.44 3.57
C LEU A 56 4.79 6.04 4.96
N ILE A 57 5.92 6.68 5.30
CA ILE A 57 6.00 7.60 6.42
C ILE A 57 6.06 9.00 5.86
N THR A 58 5.12 9.86 6.26
CA THR A 58 5.07 11.26 5.81
C THR A 58 5.29 12.21 6.97
N ASP A 59 6.13 13.21 6.78
CA ASP A 59 6.05 14.37 7.65
C ASP A 59 4.66 15.00 7.52
N PHE A 60 4.04 15.30 8.66
CA PHE A 60 2.70 15.83 8.69
C PHE A 60 2.64 17.33 8.31
N CYS A 61 3.72 18.05 8.57
CA CYS A 61 3.82 19.50 8.36
C CYS A 61 4.87 19.84 7.29
N MET A 62 4.66 19.41 6.06
CA MET A 62 5.54 19.79 4.96
C MET A 62 5.21 21.18 4.40
N THR A 63 6.20 21.81 3.77
CA THR A 63 6.03 23.14 3.15
C THR A 63 5.10 23.09 1.94
N GLU A 64 5.14 22.01 1.16
CA GLU A 64 4.37 21.87 -0.08
C GLU A 64 2.94 21.38 0.17
N ALA A 65 2.73 20.56 1.20
CA ALA A 65 1.44 19.97 1.54
C ALA A 65 1.42 19.47 2.98
N THR A 66 0.25 19.44 3.58
CA THR A 66 0.02 18.76 4.85
C THR A 66 -0.08 17.26 4.68
N GLY A 67 0.10 16.49 5.76
CA GLY A 67 -0.13 15.04 5.73
C GLY A 67 -1.53 14.66 5.23
N TYR A 68 -2.55 15.46 5.54
CA TYR A 68 -3.91 15.24 5.03
C TYR A 68 -4.02 15.38 3.51
N GLU A 69 -3.39 16.40 2.94
CA GLU A 69 -3.38 16.62 1.48
C GLU A 69 -2.61 15.50 0.76
N ILE A 70 -1.52 15.01 1.36
CA ILE A 70 -0.78 13.84 0.84
C ILE A 70 -1.66 12.58 0.88
N LEU A 71 -2.35 12.33 1.98
CA LEU A 71 -3.28 11.22 2.12
C LEU A 71 -4.38 11.29 1.06
N GLU A 72 -5.03 12.44 0.90
CA GLU A 72 -6.09 12.67 -0.08
C GLU A 72 -5.57 12.46 -1.50
N LEU A 73 -4.44 13.06 -1.86
CA LEU A 73 -3.78 12.88 -3.15
C LEU A 73 -3.58 11.39 -3.48
N LEU A 74 -3.07 10.63 -2.53
CA LEU A 74 -2.78 9.21 -2.73
C LEU A 74 -4.06 8.36 -2.82
N ARG A 75 -5.10 8.66 -2.02
CA ARG A 75 -6.39 7.93 -2.06
C ARG A 75 -7.20 8.22 -3.32
N MET A 76 -7.06 9.43 -3.86
CA MET A 76 -7.75 9.87 -5.09
C MET A 76 -7.00 9.46 -6.36
N SER A 77 -5.73 9.12 -6.27
CA SER A 77 -4.90 8.76 -7.43
C SER A 77 -4.94 7.25 -7.75
N ASP A 78 -4.77 6.91 -9.05
CA ASP A 78 -4.59 5.54 -9.53
C ASP A 78 -3.11 5.20 -9.76
N ILE A 79 -2.21 5.80 -8.98
CA ILE A 79 -0.77 5.65 -9.16
C ILE A 79 -0.26 4.48 -8.31
N GLY A 80 0.24 3.44 -8.96
CA GLY A 80 0.82 2.31 -8.24
C GLY A 80 -0.17 1.69 -7.26
N ASN A 81 0.29 1.49 -6.01
CA ASN A 81 -0.54 1.00 -4.92
C ASN A 81 -0.99 2.10 -3.94
N SER A 82 -1.04 3.37 -4.41
CA SER A 82 -1.31 4.56 -3.59
C SER A 82 -2.59 4.49 -2.76
N ARG A 83 -3.68 3.95 -3.32
CA ARG A 83 -4.98 3.88 -2.65
C ARG A 83 -4.98 3.02 -1.39
N GLU A 84 -4.13 2.00 -1.35
CA GLU A 84 -4.08 1.01 -0.26
C GLU A 84 -2.79 1.11 0.56
N LEU A 85 -1.88 1.98 0.16
CA LEU A 85 -0.61 2.17 0.83
C LEU A 85 -0.85 2.61 2.28
N PRO A 86 -0.43 1.87 3.30
CA PRO A 86 -0.48 2.32 4.67
C PRO A 86 0.35 3.60 4.82
N ILE A 87 -0.19 4.58 5.54
CA ILE A 87 0.46 5.88 5.73
C ILE A 87 0.56 6.17 7.22
N VAL A 88 1.77 6.37 7.71
CA VAL A 88 2.06 6.82 9.07
C VAL A 88 2.42 8.30 9.02
N ALA A 89 1.78 9.10 9.86
CA ALA A 89 2.09 10.51 10.01
C ALA A 89 3.21 10.70 11.05
N ALA A 90 4.32 11.32 10.68
CA ALA A 90 5.36 11.75 11.59
C ALA A 90 5.13 13.23 11.92
N THR A 91 4.91 13.59 13.21
CA THR A 91 4.59 14.96 13.60
C THR A 91 5.07 15.29 15.01
N ALA A 92 5.17 16.58 15.33
CA ALA A 92 5.47 17.00 16.68
C ALA A 92 4.40 16.52 17.68
N ALA A 93 4.84 16.14 18.87
CA ALA A 93 3.94 15.64 19.92
C ALA A 93 2.84 16.67 20.24
N GLY A 94 1.58 16.21 20.29
CA GLY A 94 0.41 17.03 20.62
C GLY A 94 -0.11 17.94 19.50
N TYR A 95 0.42 17.83 18.28
CA TYR A 95 -0.05 18.60 17.14
C TYR A 95 -1.37 18.06 16.57
N VAL A 96 -1.52 16.75 16.56
CA VAL A 96 -2.72 16.02 16.14
C VAL A 96 -2.85 14.75 16.98
N SER A 97 -4.06 14.33 17.27
CA SER A 97 -4.29 13.09 18.03
C SER A 97 -4.24 11.85 17.12
N GLU A 98 -3.99 10.70 17.72
CA GLU A 98 -3.99 9.43 17.01
C GLU A 98 -5.39 9.08 16.49
N GLU A 99 -6.43 9.43 17.25
CA GLU A 99 -7.83 9.24 16.90
C GLU A 99 -8.20 10.05 15.64
N GLU A 100 -7.83 11.34 15.60
CA GLU A 100 -8.08 12.20 14.43
C GLU A 100 -7.38 11.67 13.16
N LEU A 101 -6.13 11.21 13.29
CA LEU A 101 -5.41 10.61 12.16
C LEU A 101 -6.06 9.31 11.69
N LYS A 102 -6.51 8.48 12.62
CA LYS A 102 -7.16 7.20 12.31
C LYS A 102 -8.51 7.41 11.61
N GLU A 103 -9.30 8.38 12.06
CA GLU A 103 -10.56 8.79 11.42
C GLU A 103 -10.33 9.32 10.01
N ALA A 104 -9.25 10.07 9.80
CA ALA A 104 -8.86 10.55 8.46
C ALA A 104 -8.36 9.44 7.52
N GLY A 105 -7.95 8.28 8.04
CA GLY A 105 -7.48 7.14 7.25
C GLY A 105 -5.98 6.90 7.26
N PHE A 106 -5.25 7.52 8.20
CA PHE A 106 -3.86 7.14 8.48
C PHE A 106 -3.81 5.78 9.20
N SER A 107 -2.68 5.09 9.02
CA SER A 107 -2.43 3.79 9.63
C SER A 107 -1.72 3.89 10.98
N GLY A 108 -1.23 5.07 11.34
CA GLY A 108 -0.59 5.31 12.62
C GLY A 108 0.02 6.70 12.75
N LEU A 109 0.51 6.97 13.96
CA LEU A 109 1.19 8.19 14.36
C LEU A 109 2.61 7.85 14.82
N LEU A 110 3.59 8.66 14.41
CA LEU A 110 4.97 8.63 14.88
C LEU A 110 5.32 10.01 15.45
N PRO A 111 5.27 10.19 16.79
CA PRO A 111 5.59 11.48 17.39
C PRO A 111 7.09 11.82 17.23
N LYS A 112 7.41 13.00 16.76
CA LYS A 112 8.77 13.54 16.72
C LYS A 112 9.12 14.22 18.05
N PRO A 113 10.34 14.02 18.62
CA PRO A 113 11.40 13.15 18.14
C PRO A 113 11.16 11.67 18.46
N PHE A 114 11.57 10.78 17.58
CA PHE A 114 11.40 9.33 17.74
C PHE A 114 12.74 8.59 17.76
N SER A 115 12.77 7.49 18.48
CA SER A 115 13.88 6.54 18.52
C SER A 115 13.78 5.51 17.39
N ILE A 116 14.87 4.74 17.19
CA ILE A 116 14.88 3.60 16.26
C ILE A 116 13.80 2.57 16.63
N ASP A 117 13.61 2.30 17.92
CA ASP A 117 12.64 1.31 18.39
C ASP A 117 11.20 1.75 18.11
N GLU A 118 10.86 3.03 18.33
CA GLU A 118 9.55 3.59 18.00
C GLU A 118 9.27 3.58 16.48
N LEU A 119 10.26 3.96 15.67
CA LEU A 119 10.18 3.90 14.22
C LEU A 119 9.92 2.47 13.73
N MET A 120 10.66 1.50 14.27
CA MET A 120 10.53 0.10 13.90
C MET A 120 9.23 -0.53 14.42
N GLU A 121 8.72 -0.08 15.57
CA GLU A 121 7.44 -0.56 16.09
C GLU A 121 6.26 -0.07 15.25
N ALA A 122 6.22 1.22 14.90
CA ALA A 122 5.23 1.78 13.99
C ALA A 122 5.24 1.07 12.63
N THR A 123 6.45 0.82 12.09
CA THR A 123 6.62 0.08 10.83
C THR A 123 6.08 -1.35 10.93
N ARG A 124 6.46 -2.08 11.98
CA ARG A 124 6.00 -3.48 12.18
C ARG A 124 4.51 -3.58 12.38
N HIS A 125 3.92 -2.65 13.12
CA HIS A 125 2.48 -2.61 13.36
C HIS A 125 1.70 -2.51 12.04
N CYS A 126 2.05 -1.54 11.21
CA CYS A 126 1.40 -1.32 9.91
C CYS A 126 1.58 -2.49 8.94
N ILE A 127 2.77 -3.10 8.90
CA ILE A 127 3.05 -4.24 8.02
C ILE A 127 2.30 -5.49 8.49
N ARG A 128 2.20 -5.74 9.81
CA ARG A 128 1.43 -6.86 10.38
C ARG A 128 -0.06 -6.71 10.10
N GLU A 129 -0.62 -5.54 10.29
CA GLU A 129 -2.03 -5.29 10.00
C GLU A 129 -2.35 -5.52 8.52
N ARG A 130 -1.42 -5.16 7.63
CA ARG A 130 -1.55 -5.43 6.20
C ARG A 130 -1.47 -6.93 5.88
N GLY A 131 -0.56 -7.68 6.55
CA GLY A 131 -0.43 -9.14 6.40
C GLY A 131 -1.61 -9.91 7.00
N ASN A 132 -2.29 -9.36 7.99
CA ASN A 132 -3.46 -9.95 8.66
C ASN A 132 -4.81 -9.56 8.03
N ARG A 133 -4.82 -8.71 6.99
CA ARG A 133 -6.04 -8.45 6.23
C ARG A 133 -6.39 -9.71 5.43
N GLN A 134 -7.11 -10.62 6.09
CA GLN A 134 -7.79 -11.70 5.39
C GLN A 134 -8.85 -11.09 4.45
N PRO A 135 -9.12 -11.76 3.31
CA PRO A 135 -10.21 -11.35 2.43
C PRO A 135 -11.50 -11.15 3.23
N ASP A 136 -12.08 -9.97 3.15
CA ASP A 136 -13.33 -9.67 3.84
C ASP A 136 -14.52 -10.07 2.96
N PHE A 137 -15.07 -11.24 3.22
CA PHE A 137 -16.25 -11.75 2.53
C PHE A 137 -17.57 -11.28 3.16
N SER A 138 -17.55 -10.45 4.20
CA SER A 138 -18.76 -10.08 4.93
C SER A 138 -19.82 -9.41 4.04
N ALA A 139 -19.41 -8.52 3.14
CA ALA A 139 -20.33 -7.88 2.21
C ALA A 139 -20.94 -8.87 1.20
N LEU A 140 -20.13 -9.81 0.70
CA LEU A 140 -20.57 -10.85 -0.23
C LEU A 140 -21.51 -11.86 0.44
N LEU A 141 -21.29 -12.15 1.72
CA LEU A 141 -22.02 -13.14 2.51
C LEU A 141 -23.18 -12.54 3.31
N ALA A 142 -23.44 -11.22 3.16
CA ALA A 142 -24.54 -10.55 3.87
C ALA A 142 -25.93 -10.99 3.37
N PHE A 143 -26.04 -11.42 2.13
CA PHE A 143 -27.31 -11.77 1.50
C PHE A 143 -27.26 -13.16 0.84
N GLY A 144 -28.25 -14.00 1.12
CA GLY A 144 -28.47 -15.27 0.45
C GLY A 144 -27.74 -16.48 1.05
N ASP A 145 -27.65 -17.55 0.26
CA ASP A 145 -26.97 -18.79 0.63
C ASP A 145 -25.45 -18.60 0.48
N LYS A 146 -24.79 -18.47 1.63
CA LYS A 146 -23.34 -18.22 1.74
C LYS A 146 -22.49 -19.23 0.96
N ARG A 147 -22.88 -20.51 1.02
CA ARG A 147 -22.15 -21.58 0.35
C ARG A 147 -22.27 -21.45 -1.17
N LYS A 148 -23.49 -21.24 -1.66
CA LYS A 148 -23.74 -21.07 -3.09
C LYS A 148 -23.04 -19.84 -3.66
N THR A 149 -23.04 -18.74 -2.90
CA THR A 149 -22.35 -17.49 -3.29
C THR A 149 -20.84 -17.69 -3.41
N LEU A 150 -20.22 -18.41 -2.45
CA LEU A 150 -18.81 -18.73 -2.52
C LEU A 150 -18.46 -19.70 -3.65
N GLU A 151 -19.27 -20.73 -3.87
CA GLU A 151 -19.09 -21.68 -4.97
C GLU A 151 -19.18 -20.96 -6.34
N GLN A 152 -20.10 -20.02 -6.49
CA GLN A 152 -20.21 -19.19 -7.70
C GLN A 152 -18.99 -18.29 -7.89
N LEU A 153 -18.54 -17.60 -6.85
CA LEU A 153 -17.34 -16.76 -6.90
C LEU A 153 -16.10 -17.56 -7.30
N ILE A 154 -15.92 -18.74 -6.73
CA ILE A 154 -14.80 -19.63 -7.06
C ILE A 154 -14.87 -20.03 -8.55
N ALA A 155 -16.04 -20.50 -9.01
CA ALA A 155 -16.20 -20.94 -10.39
C ALA A 155 -16.00 -19.81 -11.41
N GLU A 156 -16.51 -18.60 -11.13
CA GLU A 156 -16.27 -17.43 -11.96
C GLU A 156 -14.81 -17.03 -11.99
N THR A 157 -14.14 -17.01 -10.84
CA THR A 157 -12.71 -16.70 -10.73
C THR A 157 -11.84 -17.70 -11.49
N GLU A 158 -12.11 -18.99 -11.37
CA GLU A 158 -11.40 -20.04 -12.11
C GLU A 158 -11.54 -19.86 -13.62
N LYS A 159 -12.74 -19.53 -14.08
CA LYS A 159 -13.00 -19.22 -15.48
C LYS A 159 -12.24 -18.00 -15.98
N GLU A 160 -12.25 -16.92 -15.20
CA GLU A 160 -11.55 -15.67 -15.53
C GLU A 160 -10.03 -15.87 -15.56
N ILE A 161 -9.47 -16.63 -14.63
CA ILE A 161 -8.05 -17.02 -14.61
C ILE A 161 -7.68 -17.81 -15.87
N GLU A 162 -8.52 -18.73 -16.28
CA GLU A 162 -8.28 -19.53 -17.51
C GLU A 162 -8.30 -18.64 -18.76
N GLU A 163 -9.19 -17.67 -18.84
CA GLU A 163 -9.21 -16.72 -19.96
C GLU A 163 -8.01 -15.76 -19.96
N VAL A 164 -7.54 -15.33 -18.79
CA VAL A 164 -6.26 -14.59 -18.64
C VAL A 164 -5.09 -15.43 -19.17
N ARG A 165 -5.04 -16.71 -18.81
CA ARG A 165 -4.00 -17.64 -19.28
C ARG A 165 -4.00 -17.76 -20.80
N LYS A 166 -5.17 -17.98 -21.40
CA LYS A 166 -5.33 -18.09 -22.86
C LYS A 166 -4.95 -16.80 -23.59
N ALA A 167 -5.33 -15.64 -23.04
CA ALA A 167 -4.98 -14.34 -23.61
C ALA A 167 -3.46 -14.12 -23.54
N SER A 168 -2.82 -14.50 -22.45
CA SER A 168 -1.37 -14.45 -22.29
C SER A 168 -0.64 -15.36 -23.27
N GLU A 169 -1.08 -16.61 -23.43
CA GLU A 169 -0.50 -17.57 -24.39
C GLU A 169 -0.59 -17.08 -25.85
N ARG A 170 -1.70 -16.39 -26.18
CA ARG A 170 -1.93 -15.79 -27.51
C ARG A 170 -1.25 -14.45 -27.70
N LYS A 171 -0.62 -13.89 -26.65
CA LYS A 171 -0.06 -12.53 -26.61
C LYS A 171 -1.09 -11.44 -26.99
N ASP A 172 -2.36 -11.67 -26.68
CA ASP A 172 -3.44 -10.73 -26.91
C ASP A 172 -3.56 -9.77 -25.72
N LEU A 173 -2.85 -8.64 -25.84
CA LEU A 173 -2.81 -7.61 -24.79
C LEU A 173 -4.19 -6.98 -24.53
N THR A 174 -5.04 -6.88 -25.55
CA THR A 174 -6.37 -6.28 -25.40
C THR A 174 -7.30 -7.19 -24.59
N ALA A 175 -7.35 -8.48 -24.94
CA ALA A 175 -8.09 -9.47 -24.17
C ALA A 175 -7.54 -9.63 -22.75
N LEU A 176 -6.22 -9.62 -22.60
CA LEU A 176 -5.55 -9.72 -21.31
C LEU A 176 -5.95 -8.56 -20.38
N ASN A 177 -5.89 -7.32 -20.87
CA ASN A 177 -6.30 -6.14 -20.10
C ASN A 177 -7.79 -6.18 -19.72
N SER A 178 -8.65 -6.62 -20.62
CA SER A 178 -10.09 -6.76 -20.36
C SER A 178 -10.35 -7.76 -19.24
N TRP A 179 -9.75 -8.95 -19.31
CA TRP A 179 -9.93 -9.98 -18.27
C TRP A 179 -9.32 -9.61 -16.93
N LEU A 180 -8.17 -8.93 -16.92
CA LEU A 180 -7.59 -8.39 -15.67
C LEU A 180 -8.48 -7.33 -15.03
N HIS A 181 -9.14 -6.50 -15.84
CA HIS A 181 -10.11 -5.53 -15.35
C HIS A 181 -11.33 -6.22 -14.73
N HIS A 182 -11.84 -7.28 -15.34
CA HIS A 182 -12.94 -8.08 -14.80
C HIS A 182 -12.56 -8.72 -13.47
N LEU A 183 -11.44 -9.42 -13.40
CA LEU A 183 -10.91 -10.00 -12.17
C LEU A 183 -10.77 -8.95 -11.06
N ARG A 184 -10.21 -7.79 -11.39
CA ARG A 184 -10.08 -6.69 -10.43
C ARG A 184 -11.43 -6.25 -9.88
N SER A 185 -12.44 -6.10 -10.72
CA SER A 185 -13.78 -5.68 -10.32
C SER A 185 -14.44 -6.70 -9.39
N SER A 186 -14.35 -7.98 -9.71
CA SER A 186 -14.90 -9.08 -8.90
C SER A 186 -14.23 -9.17 -7.53
N TRP A 187 -12.92 -8.95 -7.47
CA TRP A 187 -12.13 -9.10 -6.24
C TRP A 187 -12.05 -7.83 -5.40
N THR A 188 -12.40 -6.66 -5.94
CA THR A 188 -12.56 -5.41 -5.18
C THR A 188 -13.62 -5.57 -4.08
N VAL A 189 -14.67 -6.34 -4.35
CA VAL A 189 -15.75 -6.60 -3.38
C VAL A 189 -15.24 -7.33 -2.12
N ILE A 190 -14.18 -8.13 -2.25
CA ILE A 190 -13.57 -8.87 -1.13
C ILE A 190 -12.24 -8.26 -0.65
N ARG A 191 -11.92 -7.05 -1.09
CA ARG A 191 -10.73 -6.27 -0.69
C ARG A 191 -9.38 -7.00 -0.85
N THR A 192 -9.23 -7.83 -1.90
CA THR A 192 -8.00 -8.59 -2.20
C THR A 192 -7.37 -8.21 -3.54
N GLU A 193 -7.15 -6.94 -3.78
CA GLU A 193 -6.66 -6.43 -5.07
C GLU A 193 -5.17 -6.68 -5.35
N ARG A 194 -4.36 -6.92 -4.32
CA ARG A 194 -2.88 -6.95 -4.40
C ARG A 194 -2.28 -7.94 -5.40
N PRO A 195 -2.67 -9.22 -5.45
CA PRO A 195 -2.12 -10.18 -6.40
C PRO A 195 -2.39 -9.81 -7.86
N LEU A 196 -3.55 -9.21 -8.12
CA LEU A 196 -3.96 -8.82 -9.46
C LEU A 196 -3.22 -7.57 -9.97
N GLN A 197 -2.93 -6.62 -9.08
CA GLN A 197 -2.10 -5.45 -9.41
C GLN A 197 -0.67 -5.85 -9.74
N GLN A 198 -0.10 -6.81 -9.01
CA GLN A 198 1.24 -7.34 -9.29
C GLN A 198 1.29 -8.05 -10.65
N LEU A 199 0.27 -8.84 -10.97
CA LEU A 199 0.14 -9.50 -12.26
C LEU A 199 -0.01 -8.49 -13.41
N HIS A 200 -0.85 -7.48 -13.23
CA HIS A 200 -1.04 -6.41 -14.21
C HIS A 200 0.26 -5.65 -14.51
N LYS A 201 1.05 -5.35 -13.47
CA LYS A 201 2.36 -4.68 -13.62
C LYS A 201 3.41 -5.58 -14.29
N ALA A 202 3.42 -6.87 -13.98
CA ALA A 202 4.34 -7.81 -14.62
C ALA A 202 4.11 -7.87 -16.14
N ILE A 203 2.86 -7.83 -16.57
CA ILE A 203 2.47 -7.89 -17.97
C ILE A 203 2.81 -6.61 -18.73
N HIS A 204 2.75 -5.44 -18.07
CA HIS A 204 3.06 -4.14 -18.70
C HIS A 204 4.52 -3.70 -18.59
N LYS A 205 5.38 -4.48 -17.92
CA LYS A 205 6.80 -4.17 -17.79
C LYS A 205 7.63 -4.58 -19.01
N ASP A 206 7.09 -5.42 -19.88
CA ASP A 206 7.74 -5.95 -21.08
C ASP A 206 7.27 -5.24 -22.37
N THR A 207 6.59 -4.10 -22.25
CA THR A 207 6.18 -3.24 -23.37
C THR A 207 6.83 -1.87 -23.26
#